data_c28344ae2ec1ad3694781f2dd51ab38c
#
_entry.id   c28344ae2ec1ad3694781f2dd51ab38c
#
_cell.length_a   1.000
_cell.length_b   1.000
_cell.length_c   1.000
_cell.angle_alpha   90.00
_cell.angle_beta   90.00
_cell.angle_gamma   90.00
#
_symmetry.space_group_name_H-M   'P 1'
#
loop_
_entity.id
_entity.type
_entity.pdbx_description
1 polymer ?
#
loop_
_entity_poly.entity_id
_entity_poly.type
_entity_poly.pdbx_seq_one_letter_code
_entity_poly.pdbx_strand_id
1 'polypeptide(L)'
;MKILVDAMGGDNAPLCVLQGASQAAAEFGDGMELVLLGEEAAIKDCAAQNKIDLAPFTIINCTENIDMHDDPVKAVRHKKDSSLVKGLTMLKNDEADAFVSAGSTGALHVGTSLIVRTIKGVKRPALATPMPGAKQNFLLLDCGANVECRSEMLNAFGTMGSVYAEKVMGRTAPKVALVNNGAEETKGTPIYREAHQLLKANPCIHFAGNIEPRYIMDGEVDVVVCDGFVGNVVLKLTEGVAKTLLGMLKKIFLQNLITKLSYLGIKGGLGELKRMMDSEEVGGAPLLGAAKPVIKAHGSSHAKGIKNAIRQAKLCVANDLCGTMQTALAAVAEKA
;
A
#
# COMPACT_ATOMS: atom_id res chain seq x y z
N MET A 1 11.41 16.41 6.61
CA MET A 1 11.53 15.03 6.10
C MET A 1 11.74 15.05 4.60
N LYS A 2 12.51 14.09 4.07
CA LYS A 2 12.81 13.99 2.64
C LYS A 2 12.15 12.72 2.08
N ILE A 3 11.29 12.88 1.06
CA ILE A 3 10.58 11.78 0.40
C ILE A 3 11.03 11.68 -1.05
N LEU A 4 11.54 10.52 -1.42
CA LEU A 4 11.93 10.18 -2.79
C LEU A 4 10.71 9.68 -3.57
N VAL A 5 10.53 10.15 -4.79
CA VAL A 5 9.42 9.75 -5.66
C VAL A 5 9.98 9.26 -6.99
N ASP A 6 9.69 8.02 -7.33
CA ASP A 6 10.00 7.42 -8.62
C ASP A 6 9.15 8.05 -9.72
N ALA A 7 9.72 8.98 -10.46
CA ALA A 7 9.02 9.73 -11.50
C ALA A 7 8.75 8.90 -12.76
N MET A 8 9.41 7.75 -12.93
CA MET A 8 9.29 6.89 -14.12
C MET A 8 8.42 5.65 -13.89
N GLY A 9 7.99 5.41 -12.63
CA GLY A 9 7.21 4.23 -12.28
C GLY A 9 5.71 4.41 -12.54
N GLY A 10 5.09 3.40 -13.19
CA GLY A 10 3.64 3.33 -13.45
C GLY A 10 3.24 3.63 -14.90
N ASP A 11 1.99 3.26 -15.22
CA ASP A 11 1.45 3.30 -16.60
C ASP A 11 1.30 4.74 -17.14
N ASN A 12 1.14 5.70 -16.23
CA ASN A 12 0.88 7.12 -16.54
C ASN A 12 2.06 8.04 -16.19
N ALA A 13 3.26 7.46 -15.97
CA ALA A 13 4.47 8.21 -15.70
C ALA A 13 5.02 8.89 -16.98
N PRO A 14 5.73 10.02 -16.87
CA PRO A 14 5.95 10.79 -15.65
C PRO A 14 4.80 11.76 -15.30
N LEU A 15 3.85 12.02 -16.20
CA LEU A 15 2.84 13.08 -16.07
C LEU A 15 2.06 13.01 -14.75
N CYS A 16 1.45 11.85 -14.47
CA CYS A 16 0.63 11.69 -13.26
C CYS A 16 1.45 11.76 -11.98
N VAL A 17 2.73 11.35 -12.04
CA VAL A 17 3.65 11.46 -10.91
C VAL A 17 3.96 12.92 -10.62
N LEU A 18 4.30 13.71 -11.65
CA LEU A 18 4.60 15.14 -11.51
C LEU A 18 3.38 15.92 -11.00
N GLN A 19 2.19 15.66 -11.55
CA GLN A 19 0.94 16.28 -11.09
C GLN A 19 0.63 15.92 -9.63
N GLY A 20 0.79 14.65 -9.26
CA GLY A 20 0.55 14.18 -7.90
C GLY A 20 1.55 14.74 -6.89
N ALA A 21 2.83 14.81 -7.27
CA ALA A 21 3.86 15.44 -6.46
C ALA A 21 3.60 16.95 -6.26
N SER A 22 3.16 17.67 -7.31
CA SER A 22 2.79 19.08 -7.21
C SER A 22 1.60 19.29 -6.28
N GLN A 23 0.56 18.45 -6.36
CA GLN A 23 -0.56 18.49 -5.43
C GLN A 23 -0.14 18.17 -4.00
N ALA A 24 0.77 17.22 -3.80
CA ALA A 24 1.29 16.88 -2.48
C ALA A 24 2.12 18.03 -1.88
N ALA A 25 2.98 18.66 -2.68
CA ALA A 25 3.76 19.83 -2.26
C ALA A 25 2.86 20.99 -1.84
N ALA A 26 1.79 21.26 -2.60
CA ALA A 26 0.84 22.33 -2.29
C ALA A 26 0.00 22.06 -1.03
N GLU A 27 -0.38 20.79 -0.78
CA GLU A 27 -1.30 20.45 0.33
C GLU A 27 -0.56 20.11 1.63
N PHE A 28 0.61 19.48 1.56
CA PHE A 28 1.36 19.01 2.75
C PHE A 28 2.82 19.43 2.77
N GLY A 29 3.23 20.42 1.98
CA GLY A 29 4.63 20.78 1.73
C GLY A 29 5.42 21.24 2.95
N ASP A 30 4.74 21.73 3.99
CA ASP A 30 5.42 22.21 5.21
C ASP A 30 6.26 21.10 5.86
N GLY A 31 7.59 21.37 5.93
CA GLY A 31 8.57 20.44 6.50
C GLY A 31 8.84 19.19 5.65
N MET A 32 8.43 19.18 4.36
CA MET A 32 8.64 18.06 3.44
C MET A 32 9.41 18.50 2.19
N GLU A 33 10.53 17.86 1.92
CA GLU A 33 11.29 17.95 0.67
C GLU A 33 10.90 16.77 -0.23
N LEU A 34 10.46 17.05 -1.46
CA LEU A 34 10.19 16.04 -2.48
C LEU A 34 11.33 15.99 -3.49
N VAL A 35 11.86 14.78 -3.69
CA VAL A 35 12.93 14.51 -4.66
C VAL A 35 12.40 13.58 -5.73
N LEU A 36 12.42 14.04 -6.99
CA LEU A 36 11.99 13.26 -8.14
C LEU A 36 13.17 12.50 -8.74
N LEU A 37 13.06 11.19 -8.88
CA LEU A 37 14.07 10.35 -9.51
C LEU A 37 13.56 9.88 -10.87
N GLY A 38 14.34 10.12 -11.93
CA GLY A 38 13.99 9.71 -13.30
C GLY A 38 14.87 10.37 -14.34
N GLU A 39 14.56 10.13 -15.61
CA GLU A 39 15.24 10.79 -16.71
C GLU A 39 14.93 12.29 -16.70
N GLU A 40 15.92 13.10 -16.37
CA GLU A 40 15.76 14.55 -16.14
C GLU A 40 15.19 15.26 -17.37
N ALA A 41 15.61 14.87 -18.58
CA ALA A 41 15.08 15.43 -19.82
C ALA A 41 13.59 15.15 -19.98
N ALA A 42 13.15 13.90 -19.77
CA ALA A 42 11.76 13.50 -19.85
C ALA A 42 10.87 14.20 -18.79
N ILE A 43 11.39 14.37 -17.58
CA ILE A 43 10.71 15.12 -16.50
C ILE A 43 10.51 16.58 -16.90
N LYS A 44 11.58 17.25 -17.39
CA LYS A 44 11.54 18.67 -17.80
C LYS A 44 10.62 18.90 -18.99
N ASP A 45 10.70 18.04 -20.01
CA ASP A 45 9.86 18.13 -21.21
C ASP A 45 8.39 17.94 -20.87
N CYS A 46 8.06 16.92 -20.05
CA CYS A 46 6.71 16.67 -19.58
C CYS A 46 6.17 17.86 -18.77
N ALA A 47 6.97 18.41 -17.87
CA ALA A 47 6.57 19.55 -17.04
C ALA A 47 6.33 20.80 -17.90
N ALA A 48 7.19 21.10 -18.88
CA ALA A 48 7.04 22.24 -19.80
C ALA A 48 5.75 22.11 -20.62
N GLN A 49 5.48 20.94 -21.21
CA GLN A 49 4.28 20.68 -22.00
C GLN A 49 3.00 20.81 -21.20
N ASN A 50 3.03 20.49 -19.91
CA ASN A 50 1.85 20.47 -19.03
C ASN A 50 1.81 21.64 -18.04
N LYS A 51 2.73 22.62 -18.17
CA LYS A 51 2.81 23.82 -17.31
C LYS A 51 2.92 23.47 -15.81
N ILE A 52 3.71 22.46 -15.50
CA ILE A 52 3.98 22.04 -14.12
C ILE A 52 5.24 22.79 -13.64
N ASP A 53 5.13 23.47 -12.50
CA ASP A 53 6.28 24.13 -11.87
C ASP A 53 7.16 23.08 -11.18
N LEU A 54 8.44 23.03 -11.55
CA LEU A 54 9.45 22.15 -10.97
C LEU A 54 10.28 22.82 -9.86
N ALA A 55 10.11 24.10 -9.60
CA ALA A 55 10.90 24.83 -8.60
C ALA A 55 10.83 24.21 -7.18
N PRO A 56 9.68 23.60 -6.74
CA PRO A 56 9.61 22.95 -5.44
C PRO A 56 10.37 21.63 -5.32
N PHE A 57 10.94 21.10 -6.41
CA PHE A 57 11.47 19.73 -6.45
C PHE A 57 12.97 19.72 -6.71
N THR A 58 13.68 18.86 -6.00
CA THR A 58 15.01 18.41 -6.41
C THR A 58 14.86 17.26 -7.41
N ILE A 59 15.58 17.30 -8.55
CA ILE A 59 15.57 16.23 -9.55
C ILE A 59 16.90 15.49 -9.50
N ILE A 60 16.84 14.17 -9.43
CA ILE A 60 18.00 13.28 -9.53
C ILE A 60 17.88 12.49 -10.82
N ASN A 61 18.82 12.73 -11.74
CA ASN A 61 18.84 12.05 -13.03
C ASN A 61 19.11 10.56 -12.88
N CYS A 62 18.31 9.76 -13.61
CA CYS A 62 18.43 8.31 -13.73
C CYS A 62 18.39 7.96 -15.22
N THR A 63 19.33 7.13 -15.68
CA THR A 63 19.48 6.80 -17.11
C THR A 63 18.85 5.47 -17.50
N GLU A 64 18.37 4.71 -16.52
CA GLU A 64 17.73 3.40 -16.72
C GLU A 64 16.30 3.39 -16.16
N ASN A 65 15.44 2.58 -16.74
CA ASN A 65 14.08 2.34 -16.26
C ASN A 65 13.81 0.84 -16.09
N ILE A 66 13.06 0.48 -15.04
CA ILE A 66 12.56 -0.89 -14.82
C ILE A 66 11.13 -0.96 -15.35
N ASP A 67 10.95 -1.76 -16.40
CA ASP A 67 9.66 -2.02 -17.02
C ASP A 67 8.83 -3.04 -16.23
N MET A 68 7.50 -3.03 -16.43
CA MET A 68 6.58 -3.97 -15.78
C MET A 68 6.80 -5.42 -16.23
N HIS A 69 7.41 -5.64 -17.39
CA HIS A 69 7.71 -6.95 -17.97
C HIS A 69 9.12 -7.46 -17.63
N ASP A 70 9.95 -6.64 -17.02
CA ASP A 70 11.28 -7.04 -16.59
C ASP A 70 11.21 -8.12 -15.51
N ASP A 71 12.13 -9.09 -15.55
CA ASP A 71 12.31 -10.00 -14.41
C ASP A 71 12.76 -9.19 -13.18
N PRO A 72 11.98 -9.22 -12.08
CA PRO A 72 12.24 -8.34 -10.94
C PRO A 72 13.63 -8.49 -10.33
N VAL A 73 14.14 -9.72 -10.23
CA VAL A 73 15.44 -10.00 -9.61
C VAL A 73 16.58 -9.53 -10.50
N LYS A 74 16.49 -9.81 -11.81
CA LYS A 74 17.50 -9.36 -12.77
C LYS A 74 17.51 -7.85 -12.90
N ALA A 75 16.33 -7.22 -13.01
CA ALA A 75 16.21 -5.77 -13.12
C ALA A 75 16.87 -5.04 -11.92
N VAL A 76 16.54 -5.44 -10.69
CA VAL A 76 17.13 -4.85 -9.47
C VAL A 76 18.66 -5.07 -9.40
N ARG A 77 19.16 -6.20 -9.93
CA ARG A 77 20.59 -6.49 -9.91
C ARG A 77 21.38 -5.75 -10.97
N HIS A 78 20.82 -5.51 -12.14
CA HIS A 78 21.55 -5.00 -13.30
C HIS A 78 21.27 -3.54 -13.60
N LYS A 79 20.04 -3.04 -13.43
CA LYS A 79 19.66 -1.65 -13.69
C LYS A 79 19.92 -0.75 -12.48
N LYS A 80 21.21 -0.51 -12.18
CA LYS A 80 21.62 0.21 -10.96
C LYS A 80 21.32 1.69 -10.98
N ASP A 81 21.25 2.29 -12.15
CA ASP A 81 20.91 3.71 -12.34
C ASP A 81 19.42 3.93 -12.65
N SER A 82 18.56 2.93 -12.38
CA SER A 82 17.13 3.11 -12.46
C SER A 82 16.60 3.92 -11.27
N SER A 83 15.53 4.70 -11.50
CA SER A 83 14.85 5.50 -10.48
C SER A 83 14.50 4.67 -9.23
N LEU A 84 14.04 3.43 -9.42
CA LEU A 84 13.69 2.51 -8.35
C LEU A 84 14.93 2.08 -7.54
N VAL A 85 15.98 1.58 -8.20
CA VAL A 85 17.17 1.04 -7.49
C VAL A 85 17.96 2.18 -6.84
N LYS A 86 18.15 3.30 -7.54
CA LYS A 86 18.81 4.50 -7.00
C LYS A 86 18.05 5.03 -5.78
N GLY A 87 16.71 5.17 -5.88
CA GLY A 87 15.87 5.63 -4.78
C GLY A 87 15.95 4.72 -3.54
N LEU A 88 15.86 3.40 -3.72
CA LEU A 88 16.00 2.45 -2.62
C LEU A 88 17.43 2.46 -2.01
N THR A 89 18.45 2.72 -2.83
CA THR A 89 19.84 2.83 -2.36
C THR A 89 20.03 4.08 -1.51
N MET A 90 19.52 5.22 -1.97
CA MET A 90 19.54 6.47 -1.20
C MET A 90 18.78 6.31 0.13
N LEU A 91 17.59 5.67 0.09
CA LEU A 91 16.81 5.39 1.30
C LEU A 91 17.60 4.54 2.30
N LYS A 92 18.29 3.50 1.84
CA LYS A 92 19.16 2.66 2.67
C LYS A 92 20.30 3.45 3.30
N ASN A 93 20.86 4.41 2.58
CA ASN A 93 22.01 5.20 3.03
C ASN A 93 21.63 6.39 3.94
N ASP A 94 20.37 6.43 4.41
CA ASP A 94 19.85 7.53 5.23
C ASP A 94 19.86 8.92 4.54
N GLU A 95 19.89 8.94 3.19
CA GLU A 95 19.82 10.17 2.39
C GLU A 95 18.39 10.69 2.25
N ALA A 96 17.40 9.86 2.65
CA ALA A 96 15.97 10.18 2.67
C ALA A 96 15.23 9.36 3.72
N ASP A 97 13.99 9.78 4.02
CA ASP A 97 13.14 9.19 5.06
C ASP A 97 12.13 8.18 4.50
N ALA A 98 11.71 8.31 3.24
CA ALA A 98 10.76 7.40 2.59
C ALA A 98 10.94 7.36 1.08
N PHE A 99 10.42 6.30 0.44
CA PHE A 99 10.39 6.12 -1.01
C PHE A 99 9.00 5.75 -1.51
N VAL A 100 8.54 6.40 -2.58
CA VAL A 100 7.24 6.17 -3.23
C VAL A 100 7.46 5.76 -4.68
N SER A 101 6.85 4.66 -5.12
CA SER A 101 6.90 4.21 -6.51
C SER A 101 5.58 3.58 -6.96
N ALA A 102 5.15 3.91 -8.18
CA ALA A 102 4.06 3.22 -8.88
C ALA A 102 4.56 2.13 -9.84
N GLY A 103 5.88 1.92 -9.94
CA GLY A 103 6.51 0.93 -10.81
C GLY A 103 6.20 -0.53 -10.45
N SER A 104 6.93 -1.48 -11.04
CA SER A 104 6.73 -2.93 -10.85
C SER A 104 6.72 -3.33 -9.39
N THR A 105 5.62 -3.94 -8.93
CA THR A 105 5.46 -4.42 -7.54
C THR A 105 6.53 -5.46 -7.20
N GLY A 106 6.83 -6.37 -8.14
CA GLY A 106 7.86 -7.38 -7.95
C GLY A 106 9.25 -6.76 -7.78
N ALA A 107 9.62 -5.80 -8.64
CA ALA A 107 10.91 -5.11 -8.55
C ALA A 107 11.02 -4.28 -7.25
N LEU A 108 9.93 -3.60 -6.85
CA LEU A 108 9.91 -2.82 -5.62
C LEU A 108 10.05 -3.73 -4.38
N HIS A 109 9.33 -4.86 -4.33
CA HIS A 109 9.41 -5.82 -3.24
C HIS A 109 10.80 -6.47 -3.14
N VAL A 110 11.36 -6.92 -4.27
CA VAL A 110 12.72 -7.49 -4.35
C VAL A 110 13.75 -6.45 -3.96
N GLY A 111 13.66 -5.22 -4.53
CA GLY A 111 14.57 -4.12 -4.22
C GLY A 111 14.51 -3.74 -2.74
N THR A 112 13.32 -3.63 -2.17
CA THR A 112 13.14 -3.37 -0.73
C THR A 112 13.80 -4.45 0.11
N SER A 113 13.58 -5.73 -0.21
CA SER A 113 14.15 -6.85 0.54
C SER A 113 15.69 -6.93 0.45
N LEU A 114 16.26 -6.66 -0.73
CA LEU A 114 17.70 -6.81 -0.97
C LEU A 114 18.52 -5.55 -0.60
N ILE A 115 17.97 -4.36 -0.82
CA ILE A 115 18.68 -3.08 -0.68
C ILE A 115 18.35 -2.44 0.68
N VAL A 116 17.08 -2.10 0.91
CA VAL A 116 16.62 -1.43 2.16
C VAL A 116 16.70 -2.41 3.33
N ARG A 117 16.42 -3.69 3.06
CA ARG A 117 16.31 -4.79 4.03
C ARG A 117 15.04 -4.69 4.88
N THR A 118 14.91 -5.64 5.81
CA THR A 118 13.78 -5.75 6.72
C THR A 118 14.16 -5.40 8.15
N ILE A 119 13.18 -5.04 8.94
CA ILE A 119 13.26 -4.94 10.40
C ILE A 119 13.71 -6.30 10.96
N LYS A 120 14.52 -6.26 12.03
CA LYS A 120 15.00 -7.50 12.69
C LYS A 120 13.82 -8.40 13.08
N GLY A 121 13.87 -9.66 12.69
CA GLY A 121 12.80 -10.64 12.93
C GLY A 121 11.80 -10.77 11.78
N VAL A 122 11.74 -9.82 10.86
CA VAL A 122 10.89 -9.91 9.66
C VAL A 122 11.64 -10.60 8.53
N LYS A 123 11.11 -11.72 8.03
CA LYS A 123 11.74 -12.48 6.94
C LYS A 123 11.55 -11.80 5.58
N ARG A 124 10.37 -11.24 5.32
CA ARG A 124 10.03 -10.51 4.08
C ARG A 124 9.03 -9.40 4.40
N PRO A 125 9.12 -8.25 3.74
CA PRO A 125 8.09 -7.21 3.88
C PRO A 125 6.78 -7.69 3.26
N ALA A 126 5.67 -7.19 3.78
CA ALA A 126 4.33 -7.52 3.31
C ALA A 126 3.63 -6.28 2.75
N LEU A 127 2.87 -6.44 1.68
CA LEU A 127 2.11 -5.35 1.07
C LEU A 127 0.78 -5.17 1.83
N ALA A 128 0.62 -4.04 2.49
CA ALA A 128 -0.55 -3.73 3.31
C ALA A 128 -1.46 -2.72 2.58
N THR A 129 -2.71 -3.09 2.36
CA THR A 129 -3.67 -2.23 1.65
C THR A 129 -4.86 -1.92 2.56
N PRO A 130 -5.09 -0.64 2.90
CA PRO A 130 -6.35 -0.23 3.51
C PRO A 130 -7.51 -0.46 2.53
N MET A 131 -8.52 -1.18 3.00
CA MET A 131 -9.71 -1.55 2.24
C MET A 131 -10.95 -0.90 2.83
N PRO A 132 -11.95 -0.52 2.02
CA PRO A 132 -13.22 -0.03 2.53
C PRO A 132 -14.00 -1.16 3.20
N GLY A 133 -14.61 -0.87 4.35
CA GLY A 133 -15.57 -1.75 5.00
C GLY A 133 -16.87 -0.99 5.29
N ALA A 134 -17.96 -1.71 5.48
CA ALA A 134 -19.28 -1.11 5.69
C ALA A 134 -19.33 -0.23 6.96
N LYS A 135 -18.69 -0.65 8.04
CA LYS A 135 -18.61 0.13 9.29
C LYS A 135 -17.40 1.05 9.31
N GLN A 136 -16.25 0.53 8.92
CA GLN A 136 -14.98 1.27 8.88
C GLN A 136 -13.99 0.59 7.95
N ASN A 137 -13.00 1.38 7.47
CA ASN A 137 -11.91 0.82 6.70
C ASN A 137 -11.07 -0.12 7.57
N PHE A 138 -10.58 -1.19 6.97
CA PHE A 138 -9.68 -2.17 7.59
C PHE A 138 -8.40 -2.31 6.78
N LEU A 139 -7.37 -2.89 7.36
CA LEU A 139 -6.10 -3.18 6.69
C LEU A 139 -6.08 -4.64 6.25
N LEU A 140 -5.93 -4.90 4.95
CA LEU A 140 -5.68 -6.24 4.41
C LEU A 140 -4.16 -6.44 4.24
N LEU A 141 -3.63 -7.56 4.75
CA LEU A 141 -2.19 -7.86 4.81
C LEU A 141 -1.96 -9.38 4.79
N ASP A 142 -1.29 -9.96 3.81
CA ASP A 142 -0.53 -9.45 2.69
C ASP A 142 -1.36 -9.41 1.40
N CYS A 143 -1.19 -8.37 0.57
CA CYS A 143 -1.97 -8.18 -0.65
C CYS A 143 -1.21 -8.59 -1.94
N GLY A 144 -0.19 -9.48 -1.84
CA GLY A 144 0.47 -10.02 -3.02
C GLY A 144 1.99 -9.92 -3.06
N ALA A 145 2.64 -9.56 -1.96
CA ALA A 145 4.10 -9.56 -1.88
C ALA A 145 4.66 -10.98 -1.64
N ASN A 146 3.96 -11.81 -0.84
CA ASN A 146 4.41 -13.13 -0.44
C ASN A 146 3.33 -14.18 -0.74
N VAL A 147 3.42 -14.84 -1.88
CA VAL A 147 2.44 -15.86 -2.32
C VAL A 147 2.39 -17.06 -1.37
N GLU A 148 3.55 -17.46 -0.84
CA GLU A 148 3.66 -18.52 0.14
C GLU A 148 4.21 -17.95 1.46
N CYS A 149 3.47 -18.17 2.55
CA CYS A 149 3.84 -17.75 3.88
C CYS A 149 4.01 -18.95 4.82
N ARG A 150 4.91 -18.82 5.78
CA ARG A 150 4.95 -19.69 6.96
C ARG A 150 4.09 -19.09 8.06
N SER A 151 3.71 -19.90 9.04
CA SER A 151 2.89 -19.49 10.18
C SER A 151 3.48 -18.29 10.95
N GLU A 152 4.82 -18.27 11.13
CA GLU A 152 5.49 -17.18 11.84
C GLU A 152 5.44 -15.85 11.04
N MET A 153 5.37 -15.92 9.69
CA MET A 153 5.20 -14.72 8.87
C MET A 153 3.80 -14.14 9.08
N LEU A 154 2.76 -14.99 9.11
CA LEU A 154 1.37 -14.53 9.37
C LEU A 154 1.25 -13.91 10.76
N ASN A 155 1.92 -14.46 11.78
CA ASN A 155 1.99 -13.88 13.11
C ASN A 155 2.68 -12.50 13.09
N ALA A 156 3.82 -12.38 12.40
CA ALA A 156 4.50 -11.08 12.24
C ALA A 156 3.62 -10.07 11.48
N PHE A 157 2.85 -10.50 10.47
CA PHE A 157 1.91 -9.65 9.75
C PHE A 157 0.81 -9.12 10.69
N GLY A 158 0.29 -9.95 11.59
CA GLY A 158 -0.65 -9.51 12.62
C GLY A 158 -0.09 -8.38 13.49
N THR A 159 1.15 -8.54 13.96
CA THR A 159 1.84 -7.51 14.77
C THR A 159 2.07 -6.22 13.97
N MET A 160 2.61 -6.32 12.75
CA MET A 160 2.87 -5.16 11.90
C MET A 160 1.59 -4.44 11.49
N GLY A 161 0.53 -5.20 11.16
CA GLY A 161 -0.78 -4.66 10.84
C GLY A 161 -1.42 -3.92 12.02
N SER A 162 -1.32 -4.48 13.23
CA SER A 162 -1.80 -3.84 14.46
C SER A 162 -1.11 -2.49 14.71
N VAL A 163 0.22 -2.45 14.60
CA VAL A 163 0.99 -1.20 14.74
C VAL A 163 0.59 -0.17 13.67
N TYR A 164 0.41 -0.59 12.42
CA TYR A 164 -0.03 0.32 11.35
C TYR A 164 -1.45 0.85 11.60
N ALA A 165 -2.37 -0.01 12.00
CA ALA A 165 -3.74 0.40 12.32
C ALA A 165 -3.77 1.40 13.49
N GLU A 166 -2.94 1.21 14.51
CA GLU A 166 -2.82 2.15 15.62
C GLU A 166 -2.20 3.48 15.19
N LYS A 167 -1.00 3.45 14.58
CA LYS A 167 -0.19 4.64 14.33
C LYS A 167 -0.64 5.46 13.13
N VAL A 168 -1.13 4.80 12.06
CA VAL A 168 -1.48 5.46 10.80
C VAL A 168 -2.98 5.58 10.60
N MET A 169 -3.76 4.55 10.99
CA MET A 169 -5.22 4.58 10.85
C MET A 169 -5.92 5.14 12.10
N GLY A 170 -5.20 5.42 13.20
CA GLY A 170 -5.73 6.00 14.42
C GLY A 170 -6.66 5.07 15.22
N ARG A 171 -6.46 3.75 15.12
CA ARG A 171 -7.27 2.76 15.85
C ARG A 171 -6.78 2.56 17.28
N THR A 172 -7.70 2.47 18.22
CA THR A 172 -7.37 2.12 19.60
C THR A 172 -7.57 0.62 19.79
N ALA A 173 -6.52 -0.08 20.25
CA ALA A 173 -6.52 -1.54 20.46
C ALA A 173 -7.08 -2.32 19.24
N PRO A 174 -6.45 -2.21 18.07
CA PRO A 174 -6.99 -2.71 16.81
C PRO A 174 -7.20 -4.23 16.86
N LYS A 175 -8.37 -4.68 16.39
CA LYS A 175 -8.74 -6.10 16.30
C LYS A 175 -8.06 -6.71 15.07
N VAL A 176 -7.33 -7.81 15.29
CA VAL A 176 -6.64 -8.57 14.25
C VAL A 176 -7.37 -9.89 14.02
N ALA A 177 -7.71 -10.22 12.78
CA ALA A 177 -8.29 -11.51 12.41
C ALA A 177 -7.48 -12.22 11.33
N LEU A 178 -7.51 -13.54 11.33
CA LEU A 178 -6.88 -14.38 10.30
C LEU A 178 -7.95 -14.86 9.31
N VAL A 179 -7.75 -14.59 8.00
CA VAL A 179 -8.64 -15.11 6.95
C VAL A 179 -8.65 -16.64 6.99
N ASN A 180 -9.84 -17.22 6.99
CA ASN A 180 -9.95 -18.68 6.98
C ASN A 180 -11.26 -19.11 6.29
N ASN A 181 -11.40 -20.40 5.99
CA ASN A 181 -12.59 -21.01 5.38
C ASN A 181 -13.68 -21.36 6.41
N GLY A 182 -13.52 -20.98 7.69
CA GLY A 182 -14.47 -21.13 8.79
C GLY A 182 -13.94 -20.42 10.02
N ALA A 183 -14.83 -20.11 10.97
CA ALA A 183 -14.53 -19.36 12.19
C ALA A 183 -13.81 -20.20 13.26
N GLU A 184 -13.93 -21.54 13.20
CA GLU A 184 -13.38 -22.44 14.20
C GLU A 184 -11.85 -22.51 14.13
N GLU A 185 -11.19 -22.65 15.27
CA GLU A 185 -9.72 -22.75 15.41
C GLU A 185 -9.11 -23.92 14.62
N THR A 186 -9.90 -24.97 14.36
CA THR A 186 -9.47 -26.20 13.66
C THR A 186 -9.50 -26.08 12.13
N LYS A 187 -10.05 -25.00 11.60
CA LYS A 187 -10.17 -24.77 10.14
C LYS A 187 -8.86 -24.34 9.49
N GLY A 188 -8.83 -24.49 8.19
CA GLY A 188 -7.70 -24.10 7.33
C GLY A 188 -6.61 -25.14 7.16
N THR A 189 -5.59 -24.78 6.41
CA THR A 189 -4.40 -25.60 6.19
C THR A 189 -3.57 -25.75 7.47
N PRO A 190 -2.63 -26.70 7.54
CA PRO A 190 -1.74 -26.82 8.71
C PRO A 190 -1.06 -25.49 9.07
N ILE A 191 -0.58 -24.72 8.07
CA ILE A 191 0.06 -23.43 8.28
C ILE A 191 -0.91 -22.42 8.93
N TYR A 192 -2.16 -22.38 8.49
CA TYR A 192 -3.15 -21.46 9.04
C TYR A 192 -3.60 -21.82 10.45
N ARG A 193 -3.70 -23.13 10.75
CA ARG A 193 -3.98 -23.59 12.14
C ARG A 193 -2.84 -23.25 13.10
N GLU A 194 -1.60 -23.43 12.67
CA GLU A 194 -0.42 -23.02 13.44
C GLU A 194 -0.36 -21.49 13.59
N ALA A 195 -0.61 -20.73 12.52
CA ALA A 195 -0.68 -19.27 12.57
C ALA A 195 -1.76 -18.77 13.53
N HIS A 196 -2.93 -19.43 13.58
CA HIS A 196 -3.99 -19.13 14.54
C HIS A 196 -3.47 -19.23 15.98
N GLN A 197 -2.76 -20.32 16.32
CA GLN A 197 -2.22 -20.50 17.67
C GLN A 197 -1.15 -19.44 18.00
N LEU A 198 -0.28 -19.12 17.05
CA LEU A 198 0.74 -18.07 17.23
C LEU A 198 0.10 -16.70 17.45
N LEU A 199 -0.91 -16.32 16.64
CA LEU A 199 -1.64 -15.06 16.80
C LEU A 199 -2.40 -15.00 18.11
N LYS A 200 -3.00 -16.12 18.55
CA LYS A 200 -3.72 -16.24 19.83
C LYS A 200 -2.78 -16.06 21.03
N ALA A 201 -1.57 -16.56 20.92
CA ALA A 201 -0.54 -16.44 21.96
C ALA A 201 0.23 -15.10 21.92
N ASN A 202 0.05 -14.29 20.86
CA ASN A 202 0.80 -13.05 20.65
C ASN A 202 0.32 -11.94 21.61
N PRO A 203 1.16 -11.48 22.55
CA PRO A 203 0.75 -10.50 23.55
C PRO A 203 0.67 -9.05 23.02
N CYS A 204 1.13 -8.81 21.79
CA CYS A 204 1.20 -7.47 21.18
C CYS A 204 -0.01 -7.14 20.31
N ILE A 205 -1.00 -8.04 20.21
CA ILE A 205 -2.19 -7.84 19.37
C ILE A 205 -3.47 -8.22 20.12
N HIS A 206 -4.57 -7.63 19.69
CA HIS A 206 -5.90 -8.06 20.09
C HIS A 206 -6.45 -9.02 19.02
N PHE A 207 -6.12 -10.30 19.16
CA PHE A 207 -6.54 -11.32 18.20
C PHE A 207 -8.02 -11.66 18.35
N ALA A 208 -8.79 -11.48 17.27
CA ALA A 208 -10.24 -11.72 17.21
C ALA A 208 -10.62 -13.12 16.69
N GLY A 209 -9.62 -13.97 16.36
CA GLY A 209 -9.85 -15.29 15.80
C GLY A 209 -9.83 -15.33 14.26
N ASN A 210 -10.41 -16.40 13.70
CA ASN A 210 -10.56 -16.53 12.25
C ASN A 210 -11.74 -15.70 11.74
N ILE A 211 -11.60 -15.18 10.49
CA ILE A 211 -12.68 -14.50 9.78
C ILE A 211 -12.90 -15.16 8.41
N GLU A 212 -14.17 -15.45 8.09
CA GLU A 212 -14.52 -15.93 6.75
C GLU A 212 -14.53 -14.75 5.75
N PRO A 213 -14.14 -14.97 4.47
CA PRO A 213 -14.07 -13.91 3.46
C PRO A 213 -15.35 -13.10 3.29
N ARG A 214 -16.53 -13.70 3.49
CA ARG A 214 -17.83 -13.01 3.35
C ARG A 214 -18.04 -11.89 4.38
N TYR A 215 -17.37 -11.95 5.53
CA TYR A 215 -17.53 -10.98 6.62
C TYR A 215 -16.42 -9.90 6.63
N ILE A 216 -15.40 -10.02 5.79
CA ILE A 216 -14.30 -9.06 5.75
C ILE A 216 -14.80 -7.63 5.47
N MET A 217 -15.74 -7.50 4.53
CA MET A 217 -16.28 -6.19 4.13
C MET A 217 -17.23 -5.57 5.16
N ASP A 218 -17.62 -6.27 6.23
CA ASP A 218 -18.44 -5.70 7.30
C ASP A 218 -17.66 -4.63 8.10
N GLY A 219 -16.31 -4.70 8.10
CA GLY A 219 -15.46 -3.76 8.81
C GLY A 219 -15.55 -3.90 10.34
N GLU A 220 -15.75 -5.12 10.84
CA GLU A 220 -15.82 -5.44 12.28
C GLU A 220 -14.42 -5.60 12.91
N VAL A 221 -13.40 -5.84 12.07
CA VAL A 221 -12.00 -5.98 12.47
C VAL A 221 -11.17 -4.91 11.78
N ASP A 222 -10.06 -4.53 12.40
CA ASP A 222 -9.19 -3.46 11.89
C ASP A 222 -8.08 -3.98 10.98
N VAL A 223 -7.65 -5.23 11.21
CA VAL A 223 -6.57 -5.88 10.47
C VAL A 223 -7.00 -7.29 10.07
N VAL A 224 -6.89 -7.58 8.80
CA VAL A 224 -7.22 -8.88 8.19
C VAL A 224 -5.94 -9.48 7.64
N VAL A 225 -5.46 -10.56 8.26
CA VAL A 225 -4.19 -11.23 7.94
C VAL A 225 -4.43 -12.42 7.01
N CYS A 226 -3.62 -12.53 5.96
CA CYS A 226 -3.58 -13.67 5.06
C CYS A 226 -2.20 -13.77 4.37
N ASP A 227 -1.95 -14.83 3.59
CA ASP A 227 -0.85 -14.84 2.64
C ASP A 227 -1.14 -13.97 1.41
N GLY A 228 -0.10 -13.66 0.64
CA GLY A 228 -0.23 -12.75 -0.50
C GLY A 228 -1.06 -13.33 -1.65
N PHE A 229 -1.20 -14.65 -1.77
CA PHE A 229 -2.10 -15.23 -2.77
C PHE A 229 -3.57 -14.95 -2.42
N VAL A 230 -3.97 -15.30 -1.21
CA VAL A 230 -5.34 -15.07 -0.72
C VAL A 230 -5.65 -13.58 -0.71
N GLY A 231 -4.75 -12.73 -0.20
CA GLY A 231 -4.97 -11.30 -0.15
C GLY A 231 -5.06 -10.64 -1.51
N ASN A 232 -4.26 -11.05 -2.48
CA ASN A 232 -4.38 -10.55 -3.85
C ASN A 232 -5.70 -10.97 -4.51
N VAL A 233 -6.17 -12.20 -4.25
CA VAL A 233 -7.50 -12.66 -4.71
C VAL A 233 -8.61 -11.81 -4.10
N VAL A 234 -8.59 -11.59 -2.78
CA VAL A 234 -9.58 -10.74 -2.08
C VAL A 234 -9.56 -9.33 -2.65
N LEU A 235 -8.39 -8.70 -2.77
CA LEU A 235 -8.23 -7.35 -3.30
C LEU A 235 -8.80 -7.23 -4.72
N LYS A 236 -8.33 -8.08 -5.63
CA LYS A 236 -8.71 -8.01 -7.06
C LYS A 236 -10.17 -8.38 -7.30
N LEU A 237 -10.69 -9.35 -6.55
CA LEU A 237 -12.11 -9.70 -6.62
C LEU A 237 -12.98 -8.54 -6.15
N THR A 238 -12.64 -7.91 -5.02
CA THR A 238 -13.37 -6.75 -4.47
C THR A 238 -13.36 -5.58 -5.46
N GLU A 239 -12.20 -5.23 -6.03
CA GLU A 239 -12.08 -4.21 -7.08
C GLU A 239 -12.96 -4.52 -8.30
N GLY A 240 -12.91 -5.77 -8.77
CA GLY A 240 -13.68 -6.22 -9.94
C GLY A 240 -15.19 -6.19 -9.71
N VAL A 241 -15.65 -6.70 -8.55
CA VAL A 241 -17.06 -6.69 -8.16
C VAL A 241 -17.58 -5.26 -8.01
N ALA A 242 -16.85 -4.40 -7.31
CA ALA A 242 -17.21 -2.99 -7.15
C ALA A 242 -17.37 -2.27 -8.49
N LYS A 243 -16.39 -2.42 -9.39
CA LYS A 243 -16.45 -1.84 -10.75
C LYS A 243 -17.65 -2.35 -11.54
N THR A 244 -17.92 -3.64 -11.49
CA THR A 244 -19.04 -4.27 -12.20
C THR A 244 -20.38 -3.78 -11.68
N LEU A 245 -20.57 -3.78 -10.35
CA LEU A 245 -21.83 -3.33 -9.73
C LEU A 245 -22.10 -1.84 -10.00
N LEU A 246 -21.09 -0.99 -9.87
CA LEU A 246 -21.22 0.44 -10.21
C LEU A 246 -21.56 0.64 -11.70
N GLY A 247 -20.98 -0.19 -12.59
CA GLY A 247 -21.32 -0.20 -14.02
C GLY A 247 -22.76 -0.62 -14.30
N MET A 248 -23.28 -1.64 -13.60
CA MET A 248 -24.67 -2.09 -13.69
C MET A 248 -25.62 -1.01 -13.19
N LEU A 249 -25.35 -0.41 -12.03
CA LEU A 249 -26.14 0.71 -11.49
C LEU A 249 -26.21 1.88 -12.48
N LYS A 250 -25.08 2.26 -13.08
CA LYS A 250 -25.04 3.32 -14.10
C LYS A 250 -25.95 2.97 -15.28
N LYS A 251 -25.95 1.72 -15.78
CA LYS A 251 -26.84 1.30 -16.87
C LYS A 251 -28.31 1.42 -16.48
N ILE A 252 -28.70 0.99 -15.27
CA ILE A 252 -30.07 1.09 -14.76
C ILE A 252 -30.55 2.56 -14.76
N PHE A 253 -29.74 3.48 -14.25
CA PHE A 253 -30.09 4.89 -14.19
C PHE A 253 -30.10 5.60 -15.55
N LEU A 254 -29.50 5.03 -16.60
CA LEU A 254 -29.48 5.60 -17.94
C LEU A 254 -30.59 5.05 -18.85
N GLN A 255 -31.46 4.11 -18.39
CA GLN A 255 -32.44 3.42 -19.23
C GLN A 255 -33.51 4.34 -19.82
N ASN A 256 -34.06 5.28 -19.05
CA ASN A 256 -35.12 6.18 -19.49
C ASN A 256 -35.09 7.52 -18.75
N LEU A 257 -35.99 8.45 -19.12
CA LEU A 257 -36.06 9.79 -18.51
C LEU A 257 -36.37 9.75 -17.01
N ILE A 258 -37.27 8.85 -16.59
CA ILE A 258 -37.65 8.71 -15.17
C ILE A 258 -36.45 8.28 -14.33
N THR A 259 -35.70 7.24 -14.76
CA THR A 259 -34.53 6.75 -14.04
C THR A 259 -33.40 7.77 -14.03
N LYS A 260 -33.23 8.58 -15.11
CA LYS A 260 -32.26 9.69 -15.12
C LYS A 260 -32.64 10.80 -14.14
N LEU A 261 -33.91 11.15 -13.99
CA LEU A 261 -34.37 12.11 -12.98
C LEU A 261 -34.18 11.55 -11.55
N SER A 262 -34.53 10.27 -11.33
CA SER A 262 -34.30 9.62 -10.03
C SER A 262 -32.84 9.60 -9.62
N TYR A 263 -31.89 9.48 -10.60
CA TYR A 263 -30.46 9.57 -10.35
C TYR A 263 -30.07 10.90 -9.69
N LEU A 264 -30.70 12.01 -10.03
CA LEU A 264 -30.38 13.32 -9.43
C LEU A 264 -30.58 13.32 -7.91
N GLY A 265 -31.63 12.62 -7.42
CA GLY A 265 -31.92 12.52 -5.99
C GLY A 265 -30.91 11.68 -5.20
N ILE A 266 -30.26 10.69 -5.85
CA ILE A 266 -29.32 9.77 -5.18
C ILE A 266 -27.86 9.99 -5.58
N LYS A 267 -27.58 10.95 -6.46
CA LYS A 267 -26.23 11.23 -7.00
C LYS A 267 -25.19 11.45 -5.89
N GLY A 268 -25.59 12.12 -4.81
CA GLY A 268 -24.70 12.36 -3.66
C GLY A 268 -24.23 11.08 -3.00
N GLY A 269 -25.18 10.20 -2.64
CA GLY A 269 -24.85 8.91 -2.00
C GLY A 269 -24.06 7.96 -2.90
N LEU A 270 -24.40 7.91 -4.21
CA LEU A 270 -23.61 7.14 -5.18
C LEU A 270 -22.19 7.71 -5.38
N GLY A 271 -22.03 9.02 -5.31
CA GLY A 271 -20.74 9.67 -5.36
C GLY A 271 -19.87 9.30 -4.13
N GLU A 272 -20.49 9.24 -2.96
CA GLU A 272 -19.83 8.81 -1.73
C GLU A 272 -19.43 7.33 -1.78
N LEU A 273 -20.34 6.44 -2.20
CA LEU A 273 -20.05 5.03 -2.41
C LEU A 273 -18.88 4.85 -3.40
N LYS A 274 -18.90 5.56 -4.53
CA LYS A 274 -17.82 5.52 -5.51
C LYS A 274 -16.48 5.97 -4.88
N ARG A 275 -16.49 7.03 -4.07
CA ARG A 275 -15.29 7.54 -3.37
C ARG A 275 -14.76 6.52 -2.36
N MET A 276 -15.64 5.87 -1.60
CA MET A 276 -15.24 4.83 -0.64
C MET A 276 -14.55 3.65 -1.34
N MET A 277 -14.99 3.29 -2.56
CA MET A 277 -14.43 2.19 -3.36
C MET A 277 -13.26 2.62 -4.25
N ASP A 278 -12.86 3.89 -4.22
CA ASP A 278 -11.77 4.43 -5.03
C ASP A 278 -10.42 4.16 -4.36
N SER A 279 -9.63 3.25 -4.92
CA SER A 279 -8.30 2.94 -4.42
C SER A 279 -7.34 4.14 -4.40
N GLU A 280 -7.61 5.18 -5.21
CA GLU A 280 -6.82 6.41 -5.22
C GLU A 280 -7.05 7.29 -3.97
N GLU A 281 -8.15 7.11 -3.23
CA GLU A 281 -8.36 7.80 -1.94
C GLU A 281 -7.36 7.37 -0.88
N VAL A 282 -7.00 6.09 -0.86
CA VAL A 282 -5.94 5.56 0.00
C VAL A 282 -4.58 5.93 -0.54
N GLY A 283 -4.40 5.82 -1.85
CA GLY A 283 -3.27 6.26 -2.65
C GLY A 283 -2.10 5.30 -2.73
N GLY A 284 -1.77 4.58 -1.66
CA GLY A 284 -0.63 3.66 -1.67
C GLY A 284 -0.67 2.61 -0.57
N ALA A 285 -0.03 1.50 -0.84
CA ALA A 285 0.14 0.37 0.06
C ALA A 285 1.58 0.34 0.59
N PRO A 286 1.82 0.51 1.90
CA PRO A 286 3.16 0.38 2.45
C PRO A 286 3.64 -1.06 2.41
N LEU A 287 4.95 -1.25 2.18
CA LEU A 287 5.67 -2.50 2.40
C LEU A 287 6.05 -2.59 3.88
N LEU A 288 5.14 -3.12 4.69
CA LEU A 288 5.34 -3.24 6.14
C LEU A 288 6.44 -4.25 6.45
N GLY A 289 7.24 -3.95 7.45
CA GLY A 289 8.39 -4.75 7.84
C GLY A 289 9.68 -4.42 7.07
N ALA A 290 9.65 -3.49 6.11
CA ALA A 290 10.86 -2.87 5.57
C ALA A 290 11.54 -2.00 6.65
N ALA A 291 12.88 -1.92 6.63
CA ALA A 291 13.64 -1.13 7.60
C ALA A 291 13.39 0.38 7.51
N LYS A 292 12.91 0.84 6.36
CA LYS A 292 12.49 2.23 6.09
C LYS A 292 11.16 2.23 5.34
N PRO A 293 10.36 3.30 5.43
CA PRO A 293 9.07 3.40 4.72
C PRO A 293 9.22 3.33 3.19
N VAL A 294 8.61 2.33 2.58
CA VAL A 294 8.49 2.17 1.12
C VAL A 294 7.01 2.03 0.79
N ILE A 295 6.50 2.92 -0.06
CA ILE A 295 5.09 2.97 -0.43
C ILE A 295 4.92 2.59 -1.89
N LYS A 296 4.10 1.60 -2.15
CA LYS A 296 3.68 1.18 -3.49
C LYS A 296 2.38 1.89 -3.87
N ALA A 297 2.43 2.80 -4.85
CA ALA A 297 1.21 3.28 -5.51
C ALA A 297 0.76 2.29 -6.59
N HIS A 298 -0.52 2.27 -6.94
CA HIS A 298 -1.04 1.40 -7.99
C HIS A 298 -0.41 1.76 -9.35
N GLY A 299 -0.12 0.77 -10.22
CA GLY A 299 0.51 1.01 -11.54
C GLY A 299 -0.30 1.97 -12.41
N SER A 300 -1.63 1.89 -12.38
CA SER A 300 -2.54 2.78 -13.11
C SER A 300 -2.91 4.07 -12.36
N SER A 301 -2.24 4.41 -11.26
CA SER A 301 -2.53 5.62 -10.48
C SER A 301 -2.49 6.88 -11.34
N HIS A 302 -3.44 7.78 -11.05
CA HIS A 302 -3.44 9.15 -11.53
C HIS A 302 -2.83 10.08 -10.46
N ALA A 303 -2.84 11.38 -10.72
CA ALA A 303 -2.28 12.39 -9.81
C ALA A 303 -2.75 12.26 -8.36
N LYS A 304 -4.04 11.99 -8.15
CA LYS A 304 -4.64 11.80 -6.83
C LYS A 304 -4.04 10.62 -6.07
N GLY A 305 -3.86 9.48 -6.75
CA GLY A 305 -3.25 8.28 -6.15
C GLY A 305 -1.82 8.53 -5.73
N ILE A 306 -1.02 9.20 -6.58
CA ILE A 306 0.37 9.57 -6.25
C ILE A 306 0.42 10.56 -5.07
N LYS A 307 -0.42 11.61 -5.09
CA LYS A 307 -0.53 12.56 -3.96
C LYS A 307 -0.79 11.82 -2.65
N ASN A 308 -1.75 10.91 -2.64
CA ASN A 308 -2.12 10.17 -1.45
C ASN A 308 -1.06 9.13 -1.04
N ALA A 309 -0.29 8.56 -1.99
CA ALA A 309 0.87 7.72 -1.68
C ALA A 309 1.99 8.51 -0.98
N ILE A 310 2.25 9.75 -1.41
CA ILE A 310 3.17 10.66 -0.73
C ILE A 310 2.65 11.01 0.67
N ARG A 311 1.34 11.24 0.83
CA ARG A 311 0.72 11.43 2.16
C ARG A 311 0.94 10.22 3.07
N GLN A 312 0.77 8.99 2.56
CA GLN A 312 1.05 7.77 3.33
C GLN A 312 2.52 7.69 3.76
N ALA A 313 3.45 8.02 2.87
CA ALA A 313 4.87 8.08 3.21
C ALA A 313 5.13 9.07 4.34
N LYS A 314 4.57 10.29 4.25
CA LYS A 314 4.65 11.32 5.31
C LYS A 314 4.13 10.80 6.65
N LEU A 315 2.96 10.14 6.66
CA LEU A 315 2.37 9.58 7.88
C LEU A 315 3.23 8.47 8.49
N CYS A 316 3.79 7.58 7.67
CA CYS A 316 4.67 6.51 8.15
C CYS A 316 5.94 7.07 8.81
N VAL A 317 6.54 8.11 8.24
CA VAL A 317 7.72 8.78 8.81
C VAL A 317 7.36 9.55 10.08
N ALA A 318 6.29 10.37 10.02
CA ALA A 318 5.90 11.24 11.14
C ALA A 318 5.52 10.46 12.41
N ASN A 319 5.01 9.23 12.25
CA ASN A 319 4.61 8.36 13.37
C ASN A 319 5.67 7.31 13.76
N ASP A 320 6.90 7.42 13.25
CA ASP A 320 7.97 6.44 13.48
C ASP A 320 7.49 4.98 13.35
N LEU A 321 6.83 4.69 12.22
CA LEU A 321 6.20 3.40 12.00
C LEU A 321 7.18 2.24 12.08
N CYS A 322 8.37 2.38 11.48
CA CYS A 322 9.38 1.31 11.45
C CYS A 322 9.98 1.05 12.83
N GLY A 323 10.30 2.09 13.61
CA GLY A 323 10.82 1.96 14.98
C GLY A 323 9.78 1.33 15.93
N THR A 324 8.51 1.75 15.81
CA THR A 324 7.42 1.15 16.61
C THR A 324 7.21 -0.32 16.27
N MET A 325 7.24 -0.68 14.97
CA MET A 325 7.15 -2.09 14.55
C MET A 325 8.32 -2.93 15.07
N GLN A 326 9.53 -2.39 15.01
CA GLN A 326 10.72 -3.08 15.53
C GLN A 326 10.59 -3.40 17.01
N THR A 327 10.10 -2.45 17.81
CA THR A 327 9.86 -2.62 19.25
C THR A 327 8.79 -3.68 19.51
N ALA A 328 7.66 -3.64 18.80
CA ALA A 328 6.58 -4.62 18.97
C ALA A 328 7.03 -6.04 18.59
N LEU A 329 7.76 -6.20 17.48
CA LEU A 329 8.28 -7.50 17.03
C LEU A 329 9.34 -8.07 18.00
N ALA A 330 10.17 -7.22 18.58
CA ALA A 330 11.13 -7.65 19.61
C ALA A 330 10.43 -8.18 20.86
N ALA A 331 9.37 -7.51 21.32
CA ALA A 331 8.57 -7.96 22.47
C ALA A 331 7.86 -9.31 22.23
N VAL A 332 7.46 -9.61 20.99
CA VAL A 332 6.94 -10.94 20.61
C VAL A 332 8.03 -12.01 20.70
N ALA A 333 9.25 -11.71 20.21
CA ALA A 333 10.37 -12.65 20.19
C ALA A 333 10.93 -12.96 21.60
N GLU A 334 10.81 -12.03 22.55
CA GLU A 334 11.25 -12.25 23.96
C GLU A 334 10.29 -13.15 24.74
N LYS A 335 9.05 -13.28 24.30
CA LYS A 335 8.01 -14.06 24.99
C LYS A 335 7.70 -15.40 24.30
N ALA A 336 8.28 -15.67 23.14
CA ALA A 336 8.19 -16.92 22.39
C ALA A 336 9.29 -17.90 22.78
#